data_67737f313a82fda9fb80990fc5a5d803
#
_entry.id   67737f313a82fda9fb80990fc5a5d803
#
_cell.length_a   1.000
_cell.length_b   1.000
_cell.length_c   1.000
_cell.angle_alpha   90.00
_cell.angle_beta   90.00
_cell.angle_gamma   90.00
#
_symmetry.space_group_name_H-M   'P 1'
#
loop_
_entity.id
_entity.type
_entity.pdbx_description
1 polymer ?
#
loop_
_entity_poly.entity_id
_entity_poly.type
_entity_poly.pdbx_seq_one_letter_code
_entity_poly.pdbx_strand_id
1 'polypeptide(L)'
;MISILILTKNEEQDLPACLDSVAFSDDVHVFDSESTDRTQEIARARGAHVTVRHFNGYAKQRNAAMQLPFKYPWVLVLDADERPTPALIAEIARTLPITPETTAAYRIRRRDFLWGTWLQHAQMSAFYVRLIRVGHVQYTRDVNEVAEITGNIAELNEPFDHLPFSKGITHWVAKHNHYSTREAELLANRDFVHEASLHQALFGPDFHARRIAQKAIFYQMPGRPIIKWLYMMFLRGAILDGPAGVMYATLQSIYEYLIEIKCREIMRQRAGKTL
;
A
#
# COMPACT_ATOMS: atom_id res chain seq x y z
N MET A 1 -24.82 2.49 -7.10
CA MET A 1 -24.35 1.41 -6.20
C MET A 1 -23.08 0.79 -6.79
N ILE A 2 -22.18 0.28 -5.96
CA ILE A 2 -20.92 -0.38 -6.35
C ILE A 2 -20.74 -1.63 -5.50
N SER A 3 -20.00 -2.62 -6.01
CA SER A 3 -19.53 -3.76 -5.24
C SER A 3 -18.30 -3.38 -4.41
N ILE A 4 -18.11 -4.05 -3.29
CA ILE A 4 -16.95 -3.86 -2.42
C ILE A 4 -16.15 -5.16 -2.38
N LEU A 5 -14.84 -5.05 -2.52
CA LEU A 5 -13.90 -6.16 -2.34
C LEU A 5 -12.93 -5.81 -1.22
N ILE A 6 -12.93 -6.59 -0.14
CA ILE A 6 -12.00 -6.42 0.98
C ILE A 6 -11.04 -7.62 1.00
N LEU A 7 -9.74 -7.34 0.98
CA LEU A 7 -8.69 -8.36 1.07
C LEU A 7 -8.27 -8.53 2.53
N THR A 8 -8.20 -9.78 3.00
CA THR A 8 -7.94 -10.05 4.41
C THR A 8 -6.90 -11.16 4.64
N LYS A 9 -6.15 -11.00 5.75
CA LYS A 9 -5.32 -12.04 6.39
C LYS A 9 -5.09 -11.67 7.84
N ASN A 10 -5.81 -12.33 8.77
CA ASN A 10 -5.77 -12.05 10.21
C ASN A 10 -6.10 -10.57 10.52
N GLU A 11 -7.32 -10.18 10.19
CA GLU A 11 -7.83 -8.80 10.24
C GLU A 11 -9.00 -8.64 11.23
N GLU A 12 -9.14 -9.53 12.25
CA GLU A 12 -10.24 -9.47 13.21
C GLU A 12 -10.36 -8.11 13.91
N GLN A 13 -9.25 -7.38 14.07
CA GLN A 13 -9.22 -6.07 14.71
C GLN A 13 -9.72 -4.95 13.78
N ASP A 14 -9.36 -4.98 12.49
CA ASP A 14 -9.64 -3.88 11.56
C ASP A 14 -10.90 -4.08 10.74
N LEU A 15 -11.21 -5.33 10.40
CA LEU A 15 -12.33 -5.68 9.53
C LEU A 15 -13.70 -5.15 10.01
N PRO A 16 -14.05 -5.16 11.32
CA PRO A 16 -15.35 -4.61 11.77
C PRO A 16 -15.58 -3.17 11.32
N ALA A 17 -14.63 -2.30 11.56
CA ALA A 17 -14.73 -0.89 11.20
C ALA A 17 -14.63 -0.64 9.68
N CYS A 18 -13.89 -1.50 8.95
CA CYS A 18 -13.90 -1.48 7.48
C CYS A 18 -15.29 -1.82 6.94
N LEU A 19 -15.91 -2.90 7.42
CA LEU A 19 -17.27 -3.30 7.04
C LEU A 19 -18.31 -2.23 7.38
N ASP A 20 -18.20 -1.59 8.55
CA ASP A 20 -19.09 -0.48 8.93
C ASP A 20 -18.98 0.70 7.94
N SER A 21 -17.77 1.01 7.46
CA SER A 21 -17.53 2.10 6.50
C SER A 21 -18.09 1.85 5.10
N VAL A 22 -18.39 0.59 4.75
CA VAL A 22 -18.92 0.18 3.45
C VAL A 22 -20.36 -0.34 3.51
N ALA A 23 -21.05 -0.17 4.64
CA ALA A 23 -22.43 -0.63 4.86
C ALA A 23 -23.47 0.00 3.91
N PHE A 24 -23.09 0.98 3.09
CA PHE A 24 -23.91 1.56 2.03
C PHE A 24 -24.10 0.63 0.82
N SER A 25 -23.25 -0.40 0.67
CA SER A 25 -23.32 -1.39 -0.40
C SER A 25 -24.00 -2.66 0.10
N ASP A 26 -24.86 -3.23 -0.75
CA ASP A 26 -25.49 -4.53 -0.53
C ASP A 26 -24.75 -5.68 -1.23
N ASP A 27 -23.53 -5.41 -1.72
CA ASP A 27 -22.66 -6.38 -2.39
C ASP A 27 -21.21 -6.26 -1.86
N VAL A 28 -20.95 -6.90 -0.72
CA VAL A 28 -19.66 -6.85 -0.04
C VAL A 28 -19.02 -8.24 -0.07
N HIS A 29 -17.86 -8.33 -0.69
CA HIS A 29 -17.04 -9.52 -0.79
C HIS A 29 -15.80 -9.40 0.09
N VAL A 30 -15.56 -10.39 0.95
CA VAL A 30 -14.32 -10.55 1.72
C VAL A 30 -13.53 -11.71 1.12
N PHE A 31 -12.34 -11.41 0.60
CA PHE A 31 -11.44 -12.39 0.00
C PHE A 31 -10.31 -12.68 0.98
N ASP A 32 -10.43 -13.81 1.65
CA ASP A 32 -9.61 -14.17 2.79
C ASP A 32 -8.47 -15.12 2.43
N SER A 33 -7.27 -14.81 2.89
CA SER A 33 -6.05 -15.57 2.65
C SER A 33 -5.79 -16.64 3.74
N GLU A 34 -6.81 -17.44 4.11
CA GLU A 34 -6.76 -18.46 5.16
C GLU A 34 -6.40 -17.85 6.53
N SER A 35 -7.19 -16.89 6.97
CA SER A 35 -7.07 -16.33 8.32
C SER A 35 -7.30 -17.38 9.39
N THR A 36 -6.54 -17.29 10.48
CA THR A 36 -6.57 -18.21 11.63
C THR A 36 -7.21 -17.58 12.87
N ASP A 37 -7.58 -16.31 12.79
CA ASP A 37 -8.32 -15.53 13.78
C ASP A 37 -9.82 -15.47 13.43
N ARG A 38 -10.57 -14.59 14.06
CA ARG A 38 -12.01 -14.44 13.85
C ARG A 38 -12.42 -13.67 12.59
N THR A 39 -11.48 -13.34 11.69
CA THR A 39 -11.74 -12.56 10.48
C THR A 39 -12.92 -13.10 9.67
N GLN A 40 -12.93 -14.39 9.37
CA GLN A 40 -13.99 -15.00 8.54
C GLN A 40 -15.35 -15.05 9.28
N GLU A 41 -15.34 -15.29 10.59
CA GLU A 41 -16.55 -15.27 11.43
C GLU A 41 -17.20 -13.88 11.40
N ILE A 42 -16.39 -12.85 11.63
CA ILE A 42 -16.80 -11.43 11.62
C ILE A 42 -17.41 -11.03 10.25
N ALA A 43 -16.74 -11.41 9.17
CA ALA A 43 -17.23 -11.12 7.82
C ALA A 43 -18.62 -11.73 7.55
N ARG A 44 -18.79 -13.04 7.86
CA ARG A 44 -20.08 -13.73 7.68
C ARG A 44 -21.18 -13.16 8.58
N ALA A 45 -20.86 -12.83 9.82
CA ALA A 45 -21.82 -12.24 10.76
C ALA A 45 -22.34 -10.86 10.31
N ARG A 46 -21.55 -10.14 9.47
CA ARG A 46 -21.94 -8.86 8.85
C ARG A 46 -22.58 -9.01 7.45
N GLY A 47 -22.86 -10.24 7.03
CA GLY A 47 -23.54 -10.52 5.76
C GLY A 47 -22.63 -10.42 4.52
N ALA A 48 -21.31 -10.36 4.69
CA ALA A 48 -20.39 -10.34 3.56
C ALA A 48 -20.26 -11.73 2.90
N HIS A 49 -20.08 -11.75 1.58
CA HIS A 49 -19.72 -12.95 0.82
C HIS A 49 -18.26 -13.31 1.07
N VAL A 50 -17.99 -14.39 1.80
CA VAL A 50 -16.62 -14.78 2.18
C VAL A 50 -16.09 -15.86 1.22
N THR A 51 -15.00 -15.55 0.53
CA THR A 51 -14.23 -16.50 -0.28
C THR A 51 -12.87 -16.71 0.35
N VAL A 52 -12.52 -17.97 0.62
CA VAL A 52 -11.22 -18.33 1.21
C VAL A 52 -10.32 -18.92 0.14
N ARG A 53 -9.08 -18.45 0.04
CA ARG A 53 -8.09 -18.95 -0.92
C ARG A 53 -6.70 -18.93 -0.33
N HIS A 54 -5.95 -20.00 -0.56
CA HIS A 54 -4.54 -20.06 -0.20
C HIS A 54 -3.73 -18.91 -0.83
N PHE A 55 -2.91 -18.23 -0.02
CA PHE A 55 -2.08 -17.13 -0.49
C PHE A 55 -0.86 -17.65 -1.26
N ASN A 56 -0.76 -17.29 -2.53
CA ASN A 56 0.35 -17.69 -3.42
C ASN A 56 0.98 -16.52 -4.18
N GLY A 57 0.88 -15.30 -3.63
CA GLY A 57 1.40 -14.06 -4.19
C GLY A 57 0.34 -12.97 -4.29
N TYR A 58 0.75 -11.72 -4.11
CA TYR A 58 -0.18 -10.58 -4.05
C TYR A 58 -0.96 -10.40 -5.36
N ALA A 59 -0.27 -10.38 -6.51
CA ALA A 59 -0.93 -10.23 -7.81
C ALA A 59 -1.90 -11.38 -8.10
N LYS A 60 -1.50 -12.62 -7.81
CA LYS A 60 -2.36 -13.79 -8.01
C LYS A 60 -3.60 -13.77 -7.13
N GLN A 61 -3.44 -13.29 -5.87
CA GLN A 61 -4.55 -13.16 -4.94
C GLN A 61 -5.55 -12.10 -5.42
N ARG A 62 -5.06 -10.90 -5.81
CA ARG A 62 -5.92 -9.83 -6.34
C ARG A 62 -6.59 -10.23 -7.65
N ASN A 63 -5.87 -10.88 -8.57
CA ASN A 63 -6.46 -11.36 -9.84
C ASN A 63 -7.57 -12.39 -9.61
N ALA A 64 -7.38 -13.31 -8.66
CA ALA A 64 -8.42 -14.27 -8.32
C ALA A 64 -9.63 -13.60 -7.67
N ALA A 65 -9.41 -12.61 -6.81
CA ALA A 65 -10.48 -11.84 -6.18
C ALA A 65 -11.29 -11.03 -7.20
N MET A 66 -10.68 -10.51 -8.26
CA MET A 66 -11.37 -9.78 -9.33
C MET A 66 -12.22 -10.65 -10.26
N GLN A 67 -12.19 -12.00 -10.11
CA GLN A 67 -13.06 -12.93 -10.82
C GLN A 67 -14.34 -13.28 -10.05
N LEU A 68 -14.57 -12.70 -8.86
CA LEU A 68 -15.78 -12.91 -8.09
C LEU A 68 -17.02 -12.41 -8.83
N PRO A 69 -18.21 -12.99 -8.58
CA PRO A 69 -19.46 -12.60 -9.23
C PRO A 69 -20.03 -11.31 -8.63
N PHE A 70 -19.39 -10.19 -8.91
CA PHE A 70 -19.84 -8.88 -8.44
C PHE A 70 -21.20 -8.49 -9.03
N LYS A 71 -22.07 -7.95 -8.18
CA LYS A 71 -23.40 -7.50 -8.57
C LYS A 71 -23.37 -6.25 -9.43
N TYR A 72 -22.37 -5.38 -9.23
CA TYR A 72 -22.26 -4.08 -9.90
C TYR A 72 -21.04 -4.02 -10.82
N PRO A 73 -21.09 -3.18 -11.87
CA PRO A 73 -20.00 -3.06 -12.84
C PRO A 73 -18.76 -2.36 -12.28
N TRP A 74 -18.86 -1.74 -11.10
CA TRP A 74 -17.73 -1.07 -10.42
C TRP A 74 -17.48 -1.69 -9.07
N VAL A 75 -16.20 -1.94 -8.79
CA VAL A 75 -15.71 -2.52 -7.53
C VAL A 75 -14.76 -1.55 -6.85
N LEU A 76 -15.05 -1.22 -5.59
CA LEU A 76 -14.10 -0.54 -4.71
C LEU A 76 -13.27 -1.61 -3.98
N VAL A 77 -11.96 -1.63 -4.25
CA VAL A 77 -11.01 -2.59 -3.67
C VAL A 77 -10.34 -1.96 -2.46
N LEU A 78 -10.45 -2.61 -1.31
CA LEU A 78 -9.92 -2.14 -0.02
C LEU A 78 -9.07 -3.22 0.64
N ASP A 79 -8.06 -2.78 1.39
CA ASP A 79 -7.45 -3.59 2.43
C ASP A 79 -8.23 -3.37 3.74
N ALA A 80 -8.21 -4.33 4.69
CA ALA A 80 -9.07 -4.27 5.87
C ALA A 80 -8.78 -3.10 6.82
N ASP A 81 -7.59 -2.51 6.73
CA ASP A 81 -7.17 -1.31 7.45
C ASP A 81 -7.46 0.00 6.70
N GLU A 82 -8.21 -0.07 5.57
CA GLU A 82 -8.63 1.07 4.77
C GLU A 82 -10.13 1.36 4.96
N ARG A 83 -10.52 2.65 4.92
CA ARG A 83 -11.90 3.11 5.11
C ARG A 83 -12.21 4.24 4.13
N PRO A 84 -13.18 4.07 3.21
CA PRO A 84 -13.68 5.18 2.40
C PRO A 84 -14.33 6.23 3.31
N THR A 85 -14.03 7.51 3.05
CA THR A 85 -14.70 8.59 3.76
C THR A 85 -16.14 8.79 3.26
N PRO A 86 -17.06 9.32 4.09
CA PRO A 86 -18.41 9.67 3.61
C PRO A 86 -18.40 10.62 2.40
N ALA A 87 -17.42 11.53 2.34
CA ALA A 87 -17.24 12.44 1.21
C ALA A 87 -16.86 11.68 -0.08
N LEU A 88 -15.95 10.70 0.02
CA LEU A 88 -15.59 9.83 -1.10
C LEU A 88 -16.79 9.01 -1.60
N ILE A 89 -17.58 8.45 -0.70
CA ILE A 89 -18.79 7.69 -1.07
C ILE A 89 -19.77 8.58 -1.84
N ALA A 90 -19.99 9.80 -1.36
CA ALA A 90 -20.83 10.78 -2.01
C ALA A 90 -20.27 11.21 -3.39
N GLU A 91 -18.95 11.37 -3.52
CA GLU A 91 -18.30 11.69 -4.79
C GLU A 91 -18.47 10.53 -5.80
N ILE A 92 -18.23 9.29 -5.38
CA ILE A 92 -18.44 8.09 -6.22
C ILE A 92 -19.89 8.05 -6.73
N ALA A 93 -20.86 8.25 -5.85
CA ALA A 93 -22.27 8.21 -6.21
C ALA A 93 -22.66 9.26 -7.26
N ARG A 94 -22.05 10.45 -7.23
CA ARG A 94 -22.28 11.53 -8.21
C ARG A 94 -21.52 11.30 -9.53
N THR A 95 -20.32 10.75 -9.45
CA THR A 95 -19.40 10.63 -10.59
C THR A 95 -19.76 9.46 -11.50
N LEU A 96 -20.07 8.29 -10.94
CA LEU A 96 -20.27 7.08 -11.74
C LEU A 96 -21.39 7.19 -12.78
N PRO A 97 -22.56 7.84 -12.52
CA PRO A 97 -23.62 7.98 -13.52
C PRO A 97 -23.23 8.75 -14.79
N ILE A 98 -22.21 9.61 -14.69
CA ILE A 98 -21.73 10.44 -15.81
C ILE A 98 -20.34 10.02 -16.30
N THR A 99 -19.82 8.90 -15.80
CA THR A 99 -18.51 8.38 -16.17
C THR A 99 -18.51 7.87 -17.61
N PRO A 100 -17.59 8.35 -18.48
CA PRO A 100 -17.46 7.85 -19.84
C PRO A 100 -17.17 6.34 -19.86
N GLU A 101 -17.64 5.64 -20.88
CA GLU A 101 -17.40 4.20 -21.04
C GLU A 101 -15.90 3.87 -21.20
N THR A 102 -15.12 4.79 -21.73
CA THR A 102 -13.67 4.67 -21.86
C THR A 102 -12.91 4.71 -20.54
N THR A 103 -13.54 5.19 -19.45
CA THR A 103 -12.94 5.19 -18.12
C THR A 103 -13.10 3.83 -17.48
N ALA A 104 -11.98 3.19 -17.17
CA ALA A 104 -11.92 1.84 -16.62
C ALA A 104 -11.56 1.81 -15.13
N ALA A 105 -10.98 2.89 -14.60
CA ALA A 105 -10.62 2.96 -13.19
C ALA A 105 -10.54 4.40 -12.68
N TYR A 106 -10.61 4.53 -11.36
CA TYR A 106 -10.29 5.76 -10.65
C TYR A 106 -9.18 5.52 -9.65
N ARG A 107 -8.21 6.43 -9.60
CA ARG A 107 -7.25 6.52 -8.53
C ARG A 107 -7.73 7.47 -7.46
N ILE A 108 -7.51 7.08 -6.22
CA ILE A 108 -8.04 7.76 -5.03
C ILE A 108 -6.86 8.06 -4.10
N ARG A 109 -6.83 9.24 -3.53
CA ARG A 109 -5.79 9.66 -2.59
C ARG A 109 -5.95 8.93 -1.26
N ARG A 110 -4.85 8.39 -0.71
CA ARG A 110 -4.80 7.74 0.59
C ARG A 110 -4.29 8.71 1.66
N ARG A 111 -4.94 8.72 2.81
CA ARG A 111 -4.47 9.40 4.00
C ARG A 111 -4.02 8.37 5.04
N ASP A 112 -2.75 8.42 5.43
CA ASP A 112 -2.19 7.51 6.42
C ASP A 112 -2.26 8.13 7.82
N PHE A 113 -2.72 7.37 8.82
CA PHE A 113 -2.91 7.85 10.19
C PHE A 113 -1.99 7.13 11.18
N LEU A 114 -1.44 7.89 12.12
CA LEU A 114 -0.75 7.38 13.31
C LEU A 114 -1.28 8.12 14.53
N TRP A 115 -1.76 7.38 15.55
CA TRP A 115 -2.34 7.93 16.78
C TRP A 115 -3.43 8.98 16.54
N GLY A 116 -4.30 8.73 15.55
CA GLY A 116 -5.36 9.64 15.16
C GLY A 116 -4.92 10.88 14.40
N THR A 117 -3.63 11.06 14.13
CA THR A 117 -3.08 12.17 13.34
C THR A 117 -2.87 11.75 11.90
N TRP A 118 -3.42 12.52 10.95
CA TRP A 118 -3.09 12.35 9.54
C TRP A 118 -1.64 12.77 9.28
N LEU A 119 -0.83 11.86 8.75
CA LEU A 119 0.57 12.10 8.39
C LEU A 119 0.65 12.84 7.04
N GLN A 120 0.23 14.09 7.04
CA GLN A 120 0.11 14.90 5.82
C GLN A 120 1.46 15.21 5.18
N HIS A 121 2.48 15.44 6.00
CA HIS A 121 3.82 15.82 5.60
C HIS A 121 4.81 14.65 5.69
N ALA A 122 4.75 13.88 6.77
CA ALA A 122 5.64 12.74 6.98
C ALA A 122 5.46 11.65 5.92
N GLN A 123 4.20 11.36 5.56
CA GLN A 123 3.86 10.36 4.54
C GLN A 123 3.36 11.04 3.27
N MET A 124 3.85 10.60 2.11
CA MET A 124 3.31 11.07 0.84
C MET A 124 1.91 10.50 0.63
N SER A 125 0.92 11.37 0.52
CA SER A 125 -0.45 10.97 0.17
C SER A 125 -0.49 10.51 -1.28
N ALA A 126 -0.16 9.25 -1.50
CA ALA A 126 -0.12 8.66 -2.84
C ALA A 126 -1.54 8.37 -3.33
N PHE A 127 -1.70 8.42 -4.65
CA PHE A 127 -2.91 7.98 -5.31
C PHE A 127 -2.80 6.49 -5.64
N TYR A 128 -3.85 5.74 -5.31
CA TYR A 128 -3.95 4.31 -5.61
C TYR A 128 -5.17 4.04 -6.48
N VAL A 129 -5.04 3.15 -7.45
CA VAL A 129 -6.17 2.64 -8.20
C VAL A 129 -6.98 1.75 -7.26
N ARG A 130 -8.17 2.22 -6.88
CA ARG A 130 -9.03 1.54 -5.90
C ARG A 130 -10.46 1.31 -6.40
N LEU A 131 -10.99 2.16 -7.28
CA LEU A 131 -12.30 1.97 -7.88
C LEU A 131 -12.11 1.52 -9.33
N ILE A 132 -12.57 0.31 -9.66
CA ILE A 132 -12.21 -0.39 -10.89
C ILE A 132 -13.48 -0.94 -11.56
N ARG A 133 -13.58 -0.77 -12.88
CA ARG A 133 -14.61 -1.44 -13.68
C ARG A 133 -14.26 -2.92 -13.84
N VAL A 134 -15.20 -3.81 -13.54
CA VAL A 134 -15.03 -5.26 -13.62
C VAL A 134 -14.51 -5.67 -15.02
N GLY A 135 -13.51 -6.54 -15.07
CA GLY A 135 -12.92 -7.02 -16.31
C GLY A 135 -11.84 -6.12 -16.92
N HIS A 136 -11.52 -4.97 -16.32
CA HIS A 136 -10.56 -4.00 -16.86
C HIS A 136 -9.21 -3.93 -16.14
N VAL A 137 -8.93 -4.84 -15.21
CA VAL A 137 -7.68 -4.86 -14.44
C VAL A 137 -6.98 -6.21 -14.52
N GLN A 138 -5.66 -6.16 -14.64
CA GLN A 138 -4.75 -7.28 -14.43
C GLN A 138 -3.66 -6.83 -13.45
N TYR A 139 -3.50 -7.55 -12.35
CA TYR A 139 -2.39 -7.30 -11.42
C TYR A 139 -1.17 -8.10 -11.86
N THR A 140 -0.01 -7.43 -11.88
CA THR A 140 1.29 -8.00 -12.23
C THR A 140 2.27 -7.81 -11.08
N ARG A 141 3.38 -8.55 -11.09
CA ARG A 141 4.44 -8.63 -10.08
C ARG A 141 3.99 -9.24 -8.74
N ASP A 142 4.82 -10.13 -8.21
CA ASP A 142 4.55 -10.79 -6.93
C ASP A 142 4.88 -9.93 -5.71
N VAL A 143 5.73 -8.90 -5.88
CA VAL A 143 6.09 -7.92 -4.83
C VAL A 143 5.85 -6.52 -5.38
N ASN A 144 5.16 -5.69 -4.59
CA ASN A 144 4.69 -4.38 -5.02
C ASN A 144 3.87 -4.48 -6.31
N GLU A 145 2.77 -5.22 -6.23
CA GLU A 145 1.87 -5.48 -7.35
C GLU A 145 1.44 -4.18 -8.04
N VAL A 146 1.36 -4.25 -9.36
CA VAL A 146 0.93 -3.14 -10.21
C VAL A 146 -0.40 -3.50 -10.84
N ALA A 147 -1.39 -2.60 -10.72
CA ALA A 147 -2.65 -2.70 -11.42
C ALA A 147 -2.45 -2.17 -12.86
N GLU A 148 -2.46 -3.06 -13.83
CA GLU A 148 -2.49 -2.72 -15.25
C GLU A 148 -3.95 -2.59 -15.68
N ILE A 149 -4.34 -1.39 -16.10
CA ILE A 149 -5.74 -1.06 -16.45
C ILE A 149 -5.89 -0.99 -17.96
N THR A 150 -6.87 -1.72 -18.47
CA THR A 150 -7.27 -1.63 -19.88
C THR A 150 -8.33 -0.55 -20.05
N GLY A 151 -7.92 0.66 -20.38
CA GLY A 151 -8.76 1.85 -20.51
C GLY A 151 -8.19 3.07 -19.80
N ASN A 152 -8.97 4.14 -19.74
CA ASN A 152 -8.54 5.39 -19.10
C ASN A 152 -8.66 5.29 -17.58
N ILE A 153 -7.70 5.92 -16.88
CA ILE A 153 -7.72 6.09 -15.42
C ILE A 153 -8.00 7.56 -15.13
N ALA A 154 -9.06 7.82 -14.38
CA ALA A 154 -9.39 9.14 -13.85
C ALA A 154 -9.03 9.27 -12.36
N GLU A 155 -9.26 10.42 -11.77
CA GLU A 155 -9.02 10.70 -10.35
C GLU A 155 -10.32 11.08 -9.64
N LEU A 156 -10.44 10.66 -8.36
CA LEU A 156 -11.37 11.23 -7.42
C LEU A 156 -10.63 12.18 -6.47
N ASN A 157 -11.32 13.23 -6.03
CA ASN A 157 -10.72 14.26 -5.18
C ASN A 157 -10.71 13.86 -3.71
N GLU A 158 -11.77 13.19 -3.27
CA GLU A 158 -11.96 12.79 -1.89
C GLU A 158 -11.13 11.56 -1.54
N PRO A 159 -10.51 11.54 -0.36
CA PRO A 159 -9.60 10.46 0.03
C PRO A 159 -10.30 9.29 0.70
N PHE A 160 -9.58 8.17 0.80
CA PHE A 160 -9.83 7.14 1.80
C PHE A 160 -8.78 7.17 2.90
N ASP A 161 -9.15 6.72 4.10
CA ASP A 161 -8.28 6.64 5.26
C ASP A 161 -7.63 5.27 5.36
N HIS A 162 -6.37 5.23 5.75
CA HIS A 162 -5.60 4.02 5.98
C HIS A 162 -4.96 4.09 7.38
N LEU A 163 -5.11 3.01 8.12
CA LEU A 163 -4.68 2.91 9.51
C LEU A 163 -3.57 1.85 9.69
N PRO A 164 -2.38 2.06 9.14
CA PRO A 164 -1.31 1.06 9.10
C PRO A 164 -0.75 0.70 10.48
N PHE A 165 -1.15 1.43 11.52
CA PHE A 165 -0.73 1.25 12.91
C PHE A 165 -1.87 0.76 13.83
N SER A 166 -3.01 0.37 13.29
CA SER A 166 -4.16 -0.13 14.04
C SER A 166 -3.81 -1.31 14.94
N LYS A 167 -2.95 -2.22 14.46
CA LYS A 167 -2.44 -3.38 15.22
C LYS A 167 -1.23 -3.06 16.13
N GLY A 168 -0.92 -1.78 16.28
CA GLY A 168 0.15 -1.28 17.14
C GLY A 168 1.54 -1.29 16.51
N ILE A 169 2.46 -0.61 17.19
CA ILE A 169 3.86 -0.44 16.75
C ILE A 169 4.60 -1.78 16.67
N THR A 170 4.35 -2.70 17.61
CA THR A 170 4.98 -4.03 17.61
C THR A 170 4.68 -4.79 16.31
N HIS A 171 3.43 -4.79 15.86
CA HIS A 171 3.04 -5.41 14.60
C HIS A 171 3.71 -4.72 13.40
N TRP A 172 3.72 -3.39 13.39
CA TRP A 172 4.37 -2.62 12.34
C TRP A 172 5.87 -2.94 12.24
N VAL A 173 6.57 -2.98 13.39
CA VAL A 173 8.01 -3.32 13.45
C VAL A 173 8.27 -4.74 12.96
N ALA A 174 7.49 -5.73 13.37
CA ALA A 174 7.62 -7.11 12.92
C ALA A 174 7.47 -7.23 11.39
N LYS A 175 6.44 -6.58 10.82
CA LYS A 175 6.20 -6.51 9.37
C LYS A 175 7.38 -5.87 8.63
N HIS A 176 7.88 -4.74 9.13
CA HIS A 176 8.99 -4.00 8.52
C HIS A 176 10.34 -4.70 8.72
N ASN A 177 10.51 -5.46 9.80
CA ASN A 177 11.67 -6.34 9.96
C ASN A 177 11.72 -7.40 8.83
N HIS A 178 10.60 -8.01 8.49
CA HIS A 178 10.52 -8.94 7.36
C HIS A 178 10.78 -8.25 6.01
N TYR A 179 10.19 -7.08 5.78
CA TYR A 179 10.42 -6.32 4.55
C TYR A 179 11.88 -5.86 4.41
N SER A 180 12.52 -5.44 5.50
CA SER A 180 13.93 -5.03 5.47
C SER A 180 14.87 -6.17 5.08
N THR A 181 14.54 -7.43 5.41
CA THR A 181 15.31 -8.60 4.97
C THR A 181 15.24 -8.77 3.45
N ARG A 182 14.03 -8.71 2.89
CA ARG A 182 13.85 -8.80 1.42
C ARG A 182 14.55 -7.66 0.67
N GLU A 183 14.41 -6.43 1.15
CA GLU A 183 15.10 -5.28 0.54
C GLU A 183 16.62 -5.42 0.64
N ALA A 184 17.15 -5.95 1.76
CA ALA A 184 18.57 -6.20 1.93
C ALA A 184 19.11 -7.28 0.98
N GLU A 185 18.35 -8.34 0.74
CA GLU A 185 18.67 -9.39 -0.24
C GLU A 185 18.76 -8.83 -1.66
N LEU A 186 17.77 -8.02 -2.07
CA LEU A 186 17.74 -7.36 -3.38
C LEU A 186 18.94 -6.43 -3.55
N LEU A 187 19.30 -5.65 -2.51
CA LEU A 187 20.49 -4.78 -2.54
C LEU A 187 21.79 -5.57 -2.61
N ALA A 188 21.91 -6.66 -1.85
CA ALA A 188 23.09 -7.52 -1.85
C ALA A 188 23.28 -8.25 -3.20
N ASN A 189 22.20 -8.52 -3.93
CA ASN A 189 22.22 -9.11 -5.28
C ASN A 189 22.54 -8.07 -6.37
N ARG A 190 22.66 -6.79 -6.03
CA ARG A 190 22.83 -5.68 -6.97
C ARG A 190 21.69 -5.55 -8.00
N ASP A 191 20.51 -6.12 -7.74
CA ASP A 191 19.36 -6.07 -8.65
C ASP A 191 18.85 -4.64 -8.88
N PHE A 192 19.30 -3.66 -8.06
CA PHE A 192 19.00 -2.24 -8.18
C PHE A 192 20.17 -1.36 -8.66
N VAL A 193 21.35 -1.95 -8.90
CA VAL A 193 22.51 -1.20 -9.36
C VAL A 193 22.49 -1.14 -10.90
N HIS A 194 21.51 -0.48 -11.44
CA HIS A 194 21.71 0.21 -12.73
C HIS A 194 22.59 1.43 -12.46
N GLU A 195 23.49 1.75 -13.36
CA GLU A 195 24.32 2.97 -13.32
C GLU A 195 23.38 4.19 -13.32
N ALA A 196 22.87 4.53 -12.12
CA ALA A 196 21.97 5.67 -11.98
C ALA A 196 22.81 6.95 -12.05
N SER A 197 22.70 7.68 -13.14
CA SER A 197 23.31 8.99 -13.23
C SER A 197 22.46 10.04 -12.49
N LEU A 198 23.12 11.05 -11.89
CA LEU A 198 22.44 12.21 -11.32
C LEU A 198 21.53 12.89 -12.34
N HIS A 199 21.94 12.90 -13.62
CA HIS A 199 21.13 13.42 -14.70
C HIS A 199 19.80 12.67 -14.87
N GLN A 200 19.80 11.34 -14.81
CA GLN A 200 18.56 10.55 -14.87
C GLN A 200 17.67 10.75 -13.64
N ALA A 201 18.27 10.95 -12.45
CA ALA A 201 17.53 11.22 -11.23
C ALA A 201 16.82 12.60 -11.24
N LEU A 202 17.38 13.58 -11.93
CA LEU A 202 16.83 14.95 -12.01
C LEU A 202 15.98 15.16 -13.26
N PHE A 203 16.42 14.64 -14.41
CA PHE A 203 15.88 14.96 -15.74
C PHE A 203 15.40 13.73 -16.52
N GLY A 204 15.27 12.56 -15.88
CA GLY A 204 14.76 11.35 -16.54
C GLY A 204 13.40 11.57 -17.21
N PRO A 205 13.09 10.82 -18.28
CA PRO A 205 11.97 11.09 -19.19
C PRO A 205 10.59 11.05 -18.48
N ASP A 206 10.45 10.24 -17.47
CA ASP A 206 9.20 10.09 -16.71
C ASP A 206 9.44 10.03 -15.19
N PHE A 207 8.36 10.16 -14.44
CA PHE A 207 8.39 10.15 -12.98
C PHE A 207 8.94 8.82 -12.41
N HIS A 208 8.60 7.70 -13.07
CA HIS A 208 9.02 6.37 -12.61
C HIS A 208 10.52 6.16 -12.79
N ALA A 209 11.06 6.52 -13.95
CA ALA A 209 12.50 6.45 -14.23
C ALA A 209 13.31 7.34 -13.27
N ARG A 210 12.85 8.58 -13.02
CA ARG A 210 13.49 9.46 -12.04
C ARG A 210 13.51 8.86 -10.65
N ARG A 211 12.37 8.29 -10.19
CA ARG A 211 12.27 7.66 -8.87
C ARG A 211 13.18 6.45 -8.71
N ILE A 212 13.33 5.62 -9.75
CA ILE A 212 14.27 4.49 -9.75
C ILE A 212 15.70 4.99 -9.60
N ALA A 213 16.11 5.97 -10.41
CA ALA A 213 17.44 6.56 -10.35
C ALA A 213 17.72 7.22 -8.99
N GLN A 214 16.77 7.98 -8.44
CA GLN A 214 16.88 8.57 -7.10
C GLN A 214 17.04 7.50 -6.01
N LYS A 215 16.26 6.41 -6.08
CA LYS A 215 16.37 5.28 -5.14
C LYS A 215 17.75 4.62 -5.24
N ALA A 216 18.25 4.40 -6.45
CA ALA A 216 19.57 3.80 -6.67
C ALA A 216 20.71 4.67 -6.14
N ILE A 217 20.66 5.99 -6.34
CA ILE A 217 21.64 6.94 -5.77
C ILE A 217 21.55 6.93 -4.24
N PHE A 218 20.35 7.03 -3.69
CA PHE A 218 20.14 7.02 -2.24
C PHE A 218 20.74 5.77 -1.59
N TYR A 219 20.60 4.61 -2.22
CA TYR A 219 21.15 3.36 -1.70
C TYR A 219 22.70 3.27 -1.69
N GLN A 220 23.37 4.14 -2.44
CA GLN A 220 24.84 4.24 -2.44
C GLN A 220 25.37 5.24 -1.38
N MET A 221 24.49 6.06 -0.78
CA MET A 221 24.91 7.07 0.19
C MET A 221 25.30 6.44 1.55
N PRO A 222 26.41 6.86 2.17
CA PRO A 222 26.70 6.49 3.54
C PRO A 222 25.75 7.21 4.51
N GLY A 223 25.44 6.55 5.64
CA GLY A 223 24.59 7.15 6.67
C GLY A 223 23.13 7.41 6.24
N ARG A 224 22.62 6.62 5.30
CA ARG A 224 21.23 6.69 4.77
C ARG A 224 20.14 6.86 5.83
N PRO A 225 20.19 6.18 7.00
CA PRO A 225 19.16 6.33 8.02
C PRO A 225 19.05 7.78 8.52
N ILE A 226 20.20 8.42 8.75
CA ILE A 226 20.24 9.82 9.22
C ILE A 226 19.78 10.76 8.11
N ILE A 227 20.26 10.56 6.89
CA ILE A 227 19.85 11.36 5.71
C ILE A 227 18.33 11.27 5.52
N LYS A 228 17.75 10.06 5.61
CA LYS A 228 16.31 9.87 5.49
C LYS A 228 15.55 10.56 6.61
N TRP A 229 16.04 10.48 7.85
CA TRP A 229 15.41 11.16 8.98
C TRP A 229 15.40 12.67 8.79
N LEU A 230 16.55 13.28 8.46
CA LEU A 230 16.67 14.71 8.20
C LEU A 230 15.80 15.17 7.03
N TYR A 231 15.79 14.41 5.94
CA TYR A 231 14.91 14.65 4.79
C TYR A 231 13.44 14.66 5.19
N MET A 232 12.99 13.63 5.94
CA MET A 232 11.60 13.54 6.37
C MET A 232 11.23 14.66 7.35
N MET A 233 12.09 14.93 8.33
CA MET A 233 11.83 15.94 9.37
C MET A 233 11.74 17.34 8.78
N PHE A 234 12.69 17.74 7.94
CA PHE A 234 12.86 19.14 7.54
C PHE A 234 12.40 19.42 6.10
N LEU A 235 12.78 18.60 5.13
CA LEU A 235 12.40 18.82 3.74
C LEU A 235 10.96 18.36 3.44
N ARG A 236 10.51 17.27 4.07
CA ARG A 236 9.12 16.84 3.99
C ARG A 236 8.22 17.53 5.02
N GLY A 237 8.79 18.08 6.07
CA GLY A 237 8.03 18.76 7.12
C GLY A 237 7.31 17.80 8.08
N ALA A 238 7.83 16.60 8.33
CA ALA A 238 7.24 15.66 9.29
C ALA A 238 7.03 16.26 10.69
N ILE A 239 7.85 17.23 11.07
CA ILE A 239 7.71 17.99 12.32
C ILE A 239 6.35 18.72 12.41
N LEU A 240 5.74 19.09 11.28
CA LEU A 240 4.45 19.78 11.22
C LEU A 240 3.27 18.81 11.52
N ASP A 241 3.48 17.50 11.39
CA ASP A 241 2.51 16.48 11.81
C ASP A 241 2.63 16.17 13.32
N GLY A 242 3.42 16.97 14.08
CA GLY A 242 3.59 16.86 15.51
C GLY A 242 4.29 15.55 15.94
N PRO A 243 4.00 15.04 17.16
CA PRO A 243 4.64 13.83 17.68
C PRO A 243 4.47 12.59 16.78
N ALA A 244 3.34 12.46 16.09
CA ALA A 244 3.08 11.35 15.16
C ALA A 244 4.02 11.40 13.94
N GLY A 245 4.23 12.60 13.37
CA GLY A 245 5.16 12.79 12.25
C GLY A 245 6.61 12.49 12.63
N VAL A 246 7.04 12.98 13.79
CA VAL A 246 8.40 12.70 14.34
C VAL A 246 8.59 11.19 14.55
N MET A 247 7.62 10.54 15.18
CA MET A 247 7.64 9.09 15.41
C MET A 247 7.72 8.32 14.08
N TYR A 248 6.89 8.69 13.11
CA TYR A 248 6.89 8.05 11.81
C TYR A 248 8.23 8.22 11.08
N ALA A 249 8.81 9.43 11.07
CA ALA A 249 10.12 9.69 10.48
C ALA A 249 11.22 8.85 11.15
N THR A 250 11.15 8.69 12.47
CA THR A 250 12.08 7.87 13.25
C THR A 250 11.93 6.38 12.90
N LEU A 251 10.70 5.86 12.84
CA LEU A 251 10.43 4.48 12.43
C LEU A 251 10.95 4.18 11.00
N GLN A 252 10.77 5.13 10.09
CA GLN A 252 11.29 5.00 8.72
C GLN A 252 12.83 5.03 8.67
N SER A 253 13.48 5.79 9.54
CA SER A 253 14.94 5.79 9.67
C SER A 253 15.46 4.46 10.25
N ILE A 254 14.79 3.92 11.27
CA ILE A 254 15.09 2.61 11.84
C ILE A 254 14.94 1.51 10.77
N TYR A 255 13.86 1.56 9.99
CA TYR A 255 13.66 0.62 8.88
C TYR A 255 14.79 0.66 7.86
N GLU A 256 15.25 1.86 7.49
CA GLU A 256 16.38 2.04 6.59
C GLU A 256 17.71 1.50 7.19
N TYR A 257 17.89 1.69 8.50
CA TYR A 257 19.03 1.12 9.23
C TYR A 257 19.02 -0.41 9.23
N LEU A 258 17.84 -1.02 9.44
CA LEU A 258 17.69 -2.48 9.36
C LEU A 258 18.06 -3.02 7.97
N ILE A 259 17.68 -2.33 6.88
CA ILE A 259 18.09 -2.72 5.53
C ILE A 259 19.60 -2.66 5.39
N GLU A 260 20.22 -1.58 5.86
CA GLU A 260 21.69 -1.39 5.74
C GLU A 260 22.47 -2.46 6.49
N ILE A 261 22.15 -2.73 7.75
CA ILE A 261 22.91 -3.73 8.55
C ILE A 261 22.71 -5.14 8.01
N LYS A 262 21.50 -5.52 7.60
CA LYS A 262 21.23 -6.84 7.02
C LYS A 262 21.93 -7.02 5.66
N CYS A 263 21.99 -5.98 4.84
CA CYS A 263 22.75 -6.03 3.59
C CYS A 263 24.24 -6.25 3.86
N ARG A 264 24.82 -5.53 4.84
CA ARG A 264 26.21 -5.73 5.25
C ARG A 264 26.46 -7.15 5.79
N GLU A 265 25.53 -7.70 6.56
CA GLU A 265 25.59 -9.07 7.07
C GLU A 265 25.64 -10.09 5.93
N ILE A 266 24.71 -10.00 4.96
CA ILE A 266 24.68 -10.87 3.78
C ILE A 266 26.00 -10.78 2.98
N MET A 267 26.53 -9.57 2.79
CA MET A 267 27.80 -9.38 2.06
C MET A 267 29.00 -9.97 2.83
N ARG A 268 29.01 -9.88 4.18
CA ARG A 268 30.06 -10.53 5.01
C ARG A 268 30.02 -12.05 4.90
N GLN A 269 28.81 -12.64 4.99
CA GLN A 269 28.61 -14.09 4.83
C GLN A 269 29.11 -14.58 3.46
N ARG A 270 28.78 -13.88 2.38
CA ARG A 270 29.25 -14.20 1.02
C ARG A 270 30.78 -14.09 0.87
N ALA A 271 31.40 -13.19 1.63
CA ALA A 271 32.84 -13.02 1.65
C ALA A 271 33.58 -14.02 2.61
N GLY A 272 32.85 -14.97 3.22
CA GLY A 272 33.40 -15.93 4.17
C GLY A 272 33.92 -15.31 5.47
N LYS A 273 33.44 -14.11 5.84
CA LYS A 273 33.83 -13.41 7.07
C LYS A 273 32.89 -13.81 8.21
N THR A 274 33.43 -13.91 9.43
CA THR A 274 32.62 -14.12 10.64
C THR A 274 31.60 -13.01 10.82
N LEU A 275 30.38 -13.38 11.30
CA LEU A 275 29.29 -12.46 11.63
C LEU A 275 29.59 -11.67 12.89
#